data_4fbe7eea223ce5f07b715feaa61344eb
#
_entry.id   4fbe7eea223ce5f07b715feaa61344eb
#
_cell.length_a   1.000
_cell.length_b   1.000
_cell.length_c   1.000
_cell.angle_alpha   90.00
_cell.angle_beta   90.00
_cell.angle_gamma   90.00
#
_symmetry.space_group_name_H-M   'P 1'
#
loop_
_entity.id
_entity.type
_entity.pdbx_description
1 polymer ?
#
loop_
_entity_poly.entity_id
_entity_poly.type
_entity_poly.pdbx_seq_one_letter_code
_entity_poly.pdbx_strand_id
1 'polypeptide(L)'
;MKRALGLIMMVAAGVLHAQNFPNRLIRVVTTEVGGASDLATRIMAQALSVNLGQSAIVENRGIIGVEIVSQATADGHVLLHYTSPLWIIPLFRANTPWDPLRDFVPIALTVNSPNLLAVHPSLPVKTVPQLVALAKARPSALNYASSSSGSGNHLAAELFKSMTGTKIERIAFKGAGAAVNAVMGGQIDLMFPTAGSVTQIIKQGRLRALAVTSLEPSAIVPGLPTMAQAGVPGYESQSRTALFAPAKTPPAVIARIHAEVTRALNQAEVRERLFAAGLEVIASTPQEAVAVIKSEMARMGKLIDDAGLRE
;
A
#
# COMPACT_ATOMS: atom_id res chain seq x y z
N MET A 1 23.82 -45.69 -5.96
CA MET A 1 22.70 -45.83 -4.99
C MET A 1 22.74 -44.85 -3.82
N LYS A 2 23.90 -44.58 -3.16
CA LYS A 2 23.94 -43.64 -2.00
C LYS A 2 23.55 -42.18 -2.29
N ARG A 3 23.79 -41.67 -3.51
CA ARG A 3 23.40 -40.27 -3.89
C ARG A 3 21.91 -40.09 -4.17
N ALA A 4 21.22 -41.12 -4.66
CA ALA A 4 19.78 -41.09 -4.90
C ALA A 4 18.98 -41.15 -3.59
N LEU A 5 19.50 -41.88 -2.57
CA LEU A 5 18.85 -41.95 -1.26
C LEU A 5 18.89 -40.62 -0.50
N GLY A 6 19.99 -39.86 -0.64
CA GLY A 6 20.09 -38.51 -0.03
C GLY A 6 19.13 -37.47 -0.63
N LEU A 7 18.87 -37.55 -1.95
CA LEU A 7 17.93 -36.66 -2.62
C LEU A 7 16.48 -36.94 -2.23
N ILE A 8 16.13 -38.23 -2.09
CA ILE A 8 14.78 -38.64 -1.65
C ILE A 8 14.52 -38.25 -0.19
N MET A 9 15.52 -38.31 0.70
CA MET A 9 15.39 -37.86 2.08
C MET A 9 15.22 -36.33 2.20
N MET A 10 15.88 -35.54 1.35
CA MET A 10 15.71 -34.07 1.35
C MET A 10 14.30 -33.63 0.88
N VAL A 11 13.74 -34.31 -0.13
CA VAL A 11 12.38 -34.05 -0.61
C VAL A 11 11.33 -34.48 0.43
N ALA A 12 11.53 -35.61 1.11
CA ALA A 12 10.62 -36.09 2.15
C ALA A 12 10.61 -35.19 3.39
N ALA A 13 11.74 -34.60 3.78
CA ALA A 13 11.81 -33.65 4.90
C ALA A 13 11.02 -32.36 4.62
N GLY A 14 11.04 -31.85 3.38
CA GLY A 14 10.29 -30.67 2.98
C GLY A 14 8.77 -30.87 3.03
N VAL A 15 8.29 -32.05 2.68
CA VAL A 15 6.86 -32.39 2.67
C VAL A 15 6.31 -32.58 4.10
N LEU A 16 7.11 -33.13 5.02
CA LEU A 16 6.73 -33.30 6.42
C LEU A 16 6.52 -31.98 7.18
N HIS A 17 7.28 -30.94 6.88
CA HIS A 17 7.11 -29.63 7.51
C HIS A 17 5.84 -28.90 7.02
N ALA A 18 5.42 -29.11 5.77
CA ALA A 18 4.21 -28.52 5.23
C ALA A 18 2.91 -29.15 5.77
N GLN A 19 2.97 -30.44 6.14
CA GLN A 19 1.79 -31.16 6.69
C GLN A 19 1.43 -30.71 8.10
N ASN A 20 2.34 -30.08 8.86
CA ASN A 20 2.12 -29.62 10.24
C ASN A 20 2.05 -28.08 10.36
N PHE A 21 1.95 -27.35 9.25
CA PHE A 21 1.81 -25.90 9.30
C PHE A 21 0.31 -25.50 9.36
N PRO A 22 -0.09 -24.55 10.26
CA PRO A 22 0.71 -24.01 11.36
C PRO A 22 0.63 -24.92 12.61
N ASN A 23 1.73 -25.06 13.34
CA ASN A 23 1.81 -25.83 14.59
C ASN A 23 1.99 -24.95 15.85
N ARG A 24 2.06 -23.64 15.67
CA ARG A 24 2.15 -22.61 16.72
C ARG A 24 1.53 -21.30 16.24
N LEU A 25 1.46 -20.29 17.09
CA LEU A 25 0.89 -19.01 16.75
C LEU A 25 1.61 -18.36 15.54
N ILE A 26 0.84 -17.63 14.73
CA ILE A 26 1.33 -16.83 13.62
C ILE A 26 1.43 -15.38 14.06
N ARG A 27 2.55 -14.73 13.79
CA ARG A 27 2.77 -13.29 14.01
C ARG A 27 2.63 -12.56 12.68
N VAL A 28 1.72 -11.61 12.60
CA VAL A 28 1.55 -10.75 11.43
C VAL A 28 2.04 -9.35 11.78
N VAL A 29 3.25 -9.04 11.36
CA VAL A 29 3.88 -7.74 11.56
C VAL A 29 3.30 -6.75 10.55
N THR A 30 2.97 -5.52 11.00
CA THR A 30 2.34 -4.52 10.16
C THR A 30 2.79 -3.09 10.51
N THR A 31 2.18 -2.13 9.84
CA THR A 31 2.40 -0.68 10.01
C THR A 31 2.02 -0.21 11.43
N GLU A 32 2.06 1.08 11.66
CA GLU A 32 1.64 1.72 12.90
C GLU A 32 0.15 1.47 13.20
N VAL A 33 -0.22 1.60 14.46
CA VAL A 33 -1.60 1.41 14.95
C VAL A 33 -2.55 2.45 14.35
N GLY A 34 -3.76 2.02 13.98
CA GLY A 34 -4.90 2.90 13.68
C GLY A 34 -5.01 3.32 12.22
N GLY A 35 -4.10 2.87 11.33
CA GLY A 35 -4.22 3.07 9.88
C GLY A 35 -5.11 2.03 9.19
N ALA A 36 -5.49 2.30 7.93
CA ALA A 36 -6.27 1.37 7.11
C ALA A 36 -5.59 -0.01 6.95
N SER A 37 -4.26 -0.02 6.84
CA SER A 37 -3.46 -1.26 6.77
C SER A 37 -3.53 -2.05 8.09
N ASP A 38 -3.47 -1.39 9.25
CA ASP A 38 -3.63 -2.05 10.56
C ASP A 38 -5.01 -2.72 10.67
N LEU A 39 -6.07 -2.00 10.28
CA LEU A 39 -7.43 -2.56 10.28
C LEU A 39 -7.53 -3.78 9.34
N ALA A 40 -7.02 -3.66 8.12
CA ALA A 40 -7.00 -4.79 7.17
C ALA A 40 -6.24 -6.00 7.74
N THR A 41 -5.09 -5.74 8.39
CA THR A 41 -4.29 -6.80 9.04
C THR A 41 -5.07 -7.50 10.13
N ARG A 42 -5.80 -6.77 10.98
CA ARG A 42 -6.61 -7.35 12.07
C ARG A 42 -7.75 -8.19 11.55
N ILE A 43 -8.45 -7.70 10.53
CA ILE A 43 -9.54 -8.45 9.89
C ILE A 43 -9.00 -9.76 9.28
N MET A 44 -7.89 -9.69 8.56
CA MET A 44 -7.25 -10.85 7.95
C MET A 44 -6.70 -11.82 8.99
N ALA A 45 -6.02 -11.34 10.04
CA ALA A 45 -5.46 -12.18 11.10
C ALA A 45 -6.57 -12.93 11.87
N GLN A 46 -7.71 -12.27 12.13
CA GLN A 46 -8.89 -12.92 12.73
C GLN A 46 -9.39 -14.07 11.87
N ALA A 47 -9.54 -13.85 10.56
CA ALA A 47 -10.00 -14.88 9.65
C ALA A 47 -8.97 -16.03 9.50
N LEU A 48 -7.68 -15.71 9.44
CA LEU A 48 -6.60 -16.70 9.43
C LEU A 48 -6.60 -17.55 10.71
N SER A 49 -6.85 -16.95 11.88
CA SER A 49 -6.92 -17.69 13.15
C SER A 49 -8.03 -18.76 13.09
N VAL A 50 -9.19 -18.41 12.58
CA VAL A 50 -10.31 -19.35 12.42
C VAL A 50 -9.99 -20.44 11.40
N ASN A 51 -9.49 -20.06 10.23
CA ASN A 51 -9.28 -20.98 9.12
C ASN A 51 -8.12 -21.96 9.35
N LEU A 52 -7.07 -21.52 10.04
CA LEU A 52 -5.87 -22.33 10.29
C LEU A 52 -5.89 -23.05 11.63
N GLY A 53 -6.85 -22.76 12.51
CA GLY A 53 -6.94 -23.39 13.85
C GLY A 53 -5.80 -23.02 14.79
N GLN A 54 -5.05 -21.95 14.48
CA GLN A 54 -3.97 -21.40 15.29
C GLN A 54 -4.11 -19.89 15.41
N SER A 55 -3.78 -19.33 16.56
CA SER A 55 -3.87 -17.88 16.78
C SER A 55 -2.97 -17.13 15.81
N ALA A 56 -3.52 -16.14 15.11
CA ALA A 56 -2.76 -15.15 14.35
C ALA A 56 -2.84 -13.80 15.08
N ILE A 57 -1.71 -13.30 15.58
CA ILE A 57 -1.61 -12.05 16.33
C ILE A 57 -1.01 -10.95 15.48
N VAL A 58 -1.49 -9.72 15.68
CA VAL A 58 -1.01 -8.54 14.95
C VAL A 58 0.02 -7.79 15.80
N GLU A 59 1.17 -7.51 15.21
CA GLU A 59 2.23 -6.71 15.81
C GLU A 59 2.48 -5.44 15.01
N ASN A 60 2.15 -4.29 15.59
CA ASN A 60 2.43 -3.00 14.98
C ASN A 60 3.88 -2.59 15.27
N ARG A 61 4.72 -2.60 14.23
CA ARG A 61 6.16 -2.30 14.32
C ARG A 61 6.59 -1.18 13.36
N GLY A 62 5.67 -0.68 12.54
CA GLY A 62 6.02 0.31 11.52
C GLY A 62 7.11 -0.19 10.59
N ILE A 63 7.95 0.72 10.12
CA ILE A 63 9.01 0.40 9.15
C ILE A 63 10.09 -0.55 9.70
N ILE A 64 10.35 -0.54 11.01
CA ILE A 64 11.28 -1.46 11.68
C ILE A 64 10.80 -2.91 11.54
N GLY A 65 9.48 -3.12 11.45
CA GLY A 65 8.88 -4.43 11.22
C GLY A 65 9.35 -5.12 9.95
N VAL A 66 9.70 -4.35 8.92
CA VAL A 66 10.22 -4.88 7.66
C VAL A 66 11.55 -5.59 7.89
N GLU A 67 12.47 -4.95 8.60
CA GLU A 67 13.77 -5.55 8.94
C GLU A 67 13.61 -6.77 9.85
N ILE A 68 12.74 -6.69 10.87
CA ILE A 68 12.45 -7.83 11.76
C ILE A 68 12.00 -9.06 10.95
N VAL A 69 11.11 -8.88 9.98
CA VAL A 69 10.58 -10.01 9.19
C VAL A 69 11.59 -10.51 8.16
N SER A 70 12.41 -9.63 7.56
CA SER A 70 13.46 -10.06 6.62
C SER A 70 14.46 -11.03 7.24
N GLN A 71 14.67 -10.93 8.57
CA GLN A 71 15.59 -11.77 9.35
C GLN A 71 14.89 -12.91 10.09
N ALA A 72 13.56 -13.01 9.98
CA ALA A 72 12.80 -14.03 10.70
C ALA A 72 12.99 -15.43 10.09
N THR A 73 12.72 -16.48 10.90
CA THR A 73 12.73 -17.87 10.42
C THR A 73 11.72 -18.03 9.29
N ALA A 74 12.17 -18.61 8.17
CA ALA A 74 11.37 -18.80 6.97
C ALA A 74 10.49 -20.06 7.05
N ASP A 75 9.63 -20.14 8.07
CA ASP A 75 8.75 -21.29 8.33
C ASP A 75 7.24 -20.94 8.21
N GLY A 76 6.92 -19.68 7.88
CA GLY A 76 5.56 -19.18 7.70
C GLY A 76 4.88 -18.67 8.98
N HIS A 77 5.50 -18.76 10.15
CA HIS A 77 4.90 -18.27 11.41
C HIS A 77 5.15 -16.79 11.68
N VAL A 78 6.02 -16.14 10.90
CA VAL A 78 6.20 -14.69 10.92
C VAL A 78 5.93 -14.15 9.52
N LEU A 79 4.91 -13.29 9.41
CA LEU A 79 4.46 -12.69 8.16
C LEU A 79 4.56 -11.18 8.25
N LEU A 80 4.71 -10.53 7.11
CA LEU A 80 4.69 -9.07 6.98
C LEU A 80 3.48 -8.67 6.14
N HIS A 81 2.57 -7.89 6.72
CA HIS A 81 1.48 -7.26 5.96
C HIS A 81 1.76 -5.78 5.86
N TYR A 82 2.27 -5.34 4.72
CA TYR A 82 2.80 -4.00 4.59
C TYR A 82 2.39 -3.32 3.28
N THR A 83 2.50 -1.99 3.26
CA THR A 83 2.11 -1.12 2.13
C THR A 83 3.27 -0.83 1.18
N SER A 84 2.99 -0.13 0.08
CA SER A 84 3.95 0.23 -0.98
C SER A 84 5.29 0.80 -0.49
N PRO A 85 5.42 1.53 0.62
CA PRO A 85 6.71 1.92 1.17
C PRO A 85 7.74 0.79 1.30
N LEU A 86 7.32 -0.46 1.53
CA LEU A 86 8.22 -1.62 1.56
C LEU A 86 9.12 -1.69 0.31
N TRP A 87 8.53 -1.52 -0.88
CA TRP A 87 9.23 -1.67 -2.16
C TRP A 87 9.56 -0.34 -2.84
N ILE A 88 9.09 0.79 -2.30
CA ILE A 88 9.38 2.11 -2.85
C ILE A 88 10.51 2.81 -2.10
N ILE A 89 10.62 2.71 -0.77
CA ILE A 89 11.68 3.35 0.02
C ILE A 89 13.09 3.00 -0.48
N PRO A 90 13.40 1.72 -0.85
CA PRO A 90 14.72 1.39 -1.39
C PRO A 90 15.10 2.12 -2.69
N LEU A 91 14.13 2.70 -3.39
CA LEU A 91 14.39 3.50 -4.60
C LEU A 91 14.81 4.94 -4.26
N PHE A 92 14.44 5.44 -3.08
CA PHE A 92 14.86 6.76 -2.58
C PHE A 92 16.20 6.71 -1.88
N ARG A 93 16.45 5.63 -1.12
CA ARG A 93 17.60 5.51 -0.20
C ARG A 93 18.48 4.33 -0.59
N ALA A 94 19.74 4.61 -0.88
CA ALA A 94 20.71 3.58 -1.27
C ALA A 94 20.98 2.53 -0.18
N ASN A 95 20.81 2.88 1.10
CA ASN A 95 21.19 2.05 2.25
C ASN A 95 19.98 1.59 3.09
N THR A 96 18.95 1.03 2.44
CA THR A 96 17.89 0.34 3.19
C THR A 96 18.37 -1.04 3.63
N PRO A 97 18.05 -1.48 4.88
CA PRO A 97 18.52 -2.78 5.40
C PRO A 97 17.75 -3.97 4.83
N TRP A 98 16.92 -3.79 3.82
CA TRP A 98 16.18 -4.85 3.13
C TRP A 98 16.12 -4.61 1.63
N ASP A 99 15.92 -5.69 0.88
CA ASP A 99 15.54 -5.68 -0.54
C ASP A 99 14.17 -6.36 -0.69
N PRO A 100 13.17 -5.69 -1.30
CA PRO A 100 11.79 -6.18 -1.35
C PRO A 100 11.60 -7.47 -2.16
N LEU A 101 12.48 -7.74 -3.13
CA LEU A 101 12.39 -8.92 -4.01
C LEU A 101 13.37 -10.03 -3.65
N ARG A 102 14.43 -9.72 -2.90
CA ARG A 102 15.43 -10.69 -2.42
C ARG A 102 15.04 -11.29 -1.08
N ASP A 103 14.57 -10.45 -0.15
CA ASP A 103 14.39 -10.83 1.26
C ASP A 103 12.97 -11.31 1.58
N PHE A 104 12.04 -11.09 0.65
CA PHE A 104 10.63 -11.45 0.82
C PHE A 104 10.08 -12.23 -0.37
N VAL A 105 9.11 -13.11 -0.09
CA VAL A 105 8.23 -13.68 -1.10
C VAL A 105 6.81 -13.10 -0.92
N PRO A 106 6.27 -12.40 -1.93
CA PRO A 106 4.88 -11.94 -1.89
C PRO A 106 3.92 -13.12 -1.90
N ILE A 107 2.94 -13.11 -1.00
CA ILE A 107 1.88 -14.12 -0.92
C ILE A 107 0.64 -13.65 -1.70
N ALA A 108 0.24 -12.41 -1.49
CA ALA A 108 -0.87 -11.77 -2.21
C ALA A 108 -0.82 -10.25 -2.05
N LEU A 109 -1.27 -9.51 -3.06
CA LEU A 109 -1.86 -8.20 -2.85
C LEU A 109 -3.21 -8.41 -2.19
N THR A 110 -3.44 -7.83 -1.03
CA THR A 110 -4.63 -8.08 -0.21
C THR A 110 -5.69 -7.03 -0.45
N VAL A 111 -5.34 -5.79 -0.24
CA VAL A 111 -6.23 -4.64 -0.38
C VAL A 111 -5.52 -3.46 -1.06
N ASN A 112 -6.32 -2.58 -1.56
CA ASN A 112 -5.94 -1.35 -2.22
C ASN A 112 -6.79 -0.20 -1.67
N SER A 113 -6.23 0.99 -1.55
CA SER A 113 -6.95 2.23 -1.29
C SER A 113 -6.51 3.26 -2.33
N PRO A 114 -7.42 3.74 -3.19
CA PRO A 114 -7.08 4.84 -4.08
C PRO A 114 -6.82 6.10 -3.26
N ASN A 115 -5.92 6.94 -3.74
CA ASN A 115 -5.83 8.29 -3.24
C ASN A 115 -6.83 9.19 -3.96
N LEU A 116 -7.12 10.33 -3.37
CA LEU A 116 -7.94 11.38 -3.99
C LEU A 116 -7.08 12.62 -4.18
N LEU A 117 -7.23 13.31 -5.29
CA LEU A 117 -6.77 14.70 -5.37
C LEU A 117 -7.80 15.56 -4.65
N ALA A 118 -7.48 16.01 -3.46
CA ALA A 118 -8.33 16.80 -2.60
C ALA A 118 -7.75 18.21 -2.39
N VAL A 119 -8.61 19.23 -2.45
CA VAL A 119 -8.25 20.63 -2.26
C VAL A 119 -9.08 21.25 -1.13
N HIS A 120 -8.56 22.32 -0.52
CA HIS A 120 -9.37 23.14 0.38
C HIS A 120 -10.50 23.83 -0.41
N PRO A 121 -11.75 23.90 0.13
CA PRO A 121 -12.89 24.47 -0.60
C PRO A 121 -12.75 25.96 -1.01
N SER A 122 -11.89 26.74 -0.33
CA SER A 122 -11.61 28.13 -0.68
C SER A 122 -10.79 28.29 -1.97
N LEU A 123 -10.07 27.22 -2.38
CA LEU A 123 -9.34 27.27 -3.64
C LEU A 123 -10.33 27.35 -4.80
N PRO A 124 -10.21 28.36 -5.72
CA PRO A 124 -11.21 28.62 -6.75
C PRO A 124 -11.13 27.65 -7.94
N VAL A 125 -11.06 26.33 -7.62
CA VAL A 125 -10.99 25.25 -8.62
C VAL A 125 -12.03 24.17 -8.31
N LYS A 126 -12.63 23.60 -9.35
CA LYS A 126 -13.62 22.52 -9.26
C LYS A 126 -13.23 21.29 -10.09
N THR A 127 -12.18 21.40 -10.90
CA THR A 127 -11.72 20.34 -11.79
C THR A 127 -10.19 20.28 -11.81
N VAL A 128 -9.65 19.15 -12.22
CA VAL A 128 -8.18 18.96 -12.37
C VAL A 128 -7.59 19.96 -13.38
N PRO A 129 -8.20 20.19 -14.58
CA PRO A 129 -7.68 21.20 -15.51
C PRO A 129 -7.62 22.60 -14.91
N GLN A 130 -8.62 23.01 -14.11
CA GLN A 130 -8.59 24.31 -13.42
C GLN A 130 -7.45 24.42 -12.42
N LEU A 131 -7.19 23.34 -11.66
CA LEU A 131 -6.05 23.29 -10.73
C LEU A 131 -4.71 23.40 -11.48
N VAL A 132 -4.55 22.65 -12.57
CA VAL A 132 -3.34 22.70 -13.42
C VAL A 132 -3.14 24.10 -13.99
N ALA A 133 -4.20 24.73 -14.52
CA ALA A 133 -4.12 26.08 -15.06
C ALA A 133 -3.71 27.10 -13.97
N LEU A 134 -4.31 27.02 -12.78
CA LEU A 134 -3.98 27.88 -11.64
C LEU A 134 -2.52 27.72 -11.20
N ALA A 135 -2.04 26.46 -11.06
CA ALA A 135 -0.67 26.16 -10.67
C ALA A 135 0.37 26.63 -11.71
N LYS A 136 0.03 26.56 -13.01
CA LYS A 136 0.90 27.07 -14.08
C LYS A 136 0.89 28.62 -14.14
N ALA A 137 -0.24 29.26 -13.87
CA ALA A 137 -0.34 30.71 -13.83
C ALA A 137 0.39 31.34 -12.63
N ARG A 138 0.55 30.58 -11.55
CA ARG A 138 1.21 31.02 -10.30
C ARG A 138 2.21 29.98 -9.83
N PRO A 139 3.35 29.82 -10.50
CA PRO A 139 4.38 28.82 -10.12
C PRO A 139 4.81 29.00 -8.66
N SER A 140 4.91 27.90 -7.91
CA SER A 140 5.29 27.84 -6.49
C SER A 140 4.41 28.63 -5.52
N ALA A 141 3.27 29.18 -5.96
CA ALA A 141 2.33 29.85 -5.07
C ALA A 141 1.38 28.88 -4.36
N LEU A 142 1.11 27.73 -4.97
CA LEU A 142 0.33 26.64 -4.36
C LEU A 142 1.24 25.72 -3.58
N ASN A 143 0.70 25.13 -2.52
CA ASN A 143 1.39 24.14 -1.71
C ASN A 143 0.56 22.86 -1.52
N TYR A 144 1.25 21.74 -1.28
CA TYR A 144 0.59 20.48 -0.95
C TYR A 144 1.12 19.89 0.36
N ALA A 145 0.19 19.30 1.13
CA ALA A 145 0.52 18.58 2.34
C ALA A 145 0.91 17.13 2.03
N SER A 146 1.99 16.66 2.65
CA SER A 146 2.36 15.25 2.64
C SER A 146 2.81 14.79 4.03
N SER A 147 2.84 13.48 4.25
CA SER A 147 3.55 12.89 5.39
C SER A 147 5.05 12.75 5.10
N SER A 148 5.71 11.72 5.60
CA SER A 148 7.15 11.50 5.40
C SER A 148 7.54 11.38 3.91
N SER A 149 8.81 11.63 3.60
CA SER A 149 9.39 11.37 2.28
C SER A 149 9.16 9.92 1.87
N GLY A 150 8.79 9.69 0.59
CA GLY A 150 8.46 8.36 0.08
C GLY A 150 7.08 7.83 0.47
N SER A 151 6.30 8.57 1.25
CA SER A 151 4.91 8.17 1.53
C SER A 151 4.02 8.23 0.28
N GLY A 152 2.92 7.44 0.26
CA GLY A 152 2.03 7.37 -0.89
C GLY A 152 1.45 8.72 -1.31
N ASN A 153 1.11 9.58 -0.34
CA ASN A 153 0.60 10.94 -0.63
C ASN A 153 1.68 11.90 -1.15
N HIS A 154 2.95 11.74 -0.74
CA HIS A 154 4.07 12.46 -1.31
C HIS A 154 4.30 12.06 -2.76
N LEU A 155 4.41 10.75 -3.03
CA LEU A 155 4.63 10.21 -4.38
C LEU A 155 3.52 10.55 -5.35
N ALA A 156 2.27 10.51 -4.89
CA ALA A 156 1.12 10.91 -5.69
C ALA A 156 1.22 12.38 -6.13
N ALA A 157 1.62 13.27 -5.22
CA ALA A 157 1.80 14.68 -5.54
C ALA A 157 2.98 14.91 -6.51
N GLU A 158 4.13 14.27 -6.29
CA GLU A 158 5.28 14.40 -7.19
C GLU A 158 4.99 13.83 -8.59
N LEU A 159 4.27 12.71 -8.68
CA LEU A 159 3.80 12.17 -9.96
C LEU A 159 2.88 13.18 -10.68
N PHE A 160 1.95 13.81 -9.94
CA PHE A 160 1.08 14.84 -10.50
C PHE A 160 1.88 16.04 -11.05
N LYS A 161 2.83 16.55 -10.27
CA LYS A 161 3.71 17.64 -10.69
C LYS A 161 4.50 17.31 -11.95
N SER A 162 5.11 16.11 -11.97
CA SER A 162 5.89 15.61 -13.11
C SER A 162 5.05 15.50 -14.37
N MET A 163 3.88 14.85 -14.28
CA MET A 163 3.01 14.63 -15.45
C MET A 163 2.32 15.89 -15.97
N THR A 164 2.06 16.88 -15.10
CA THR A 164 1.38 18.12 -15.48
C THR A 164 2.32 19.30 -15.74
N GLY A 165 3.62 19.16 -15.42
CA GLY A 165 4.60 20.24 -15.50
C GLY A 165 4.28 21.41 -14.57
N THR A 166 3.64 21.14 -13.42
CA THR A 166 3.29 22.17 -12.42
C THR A 166 4.35 22.28 -11.34
N LYS A 167 4.51 23.50 -10.78
CA LYS A 167 5.37 23.79 -9.62
C LYS A 167 4.48 24.04 -8.42
N ILE A 168 4.39 23.07 -7.52
CA ILE A 168 3.60 23.11 -6.28
C ILE A 168 4.55 22.74 -5.14
N GLU A 169 4.62 23.59 -4.12
CA GLU A 169 5.58 23.43 -3.02
C GLU A 169 5.13 22.35 -2.03
N ARG A 170 6.08 21.55 -1.55
CA ARG A 170 5.80 20.51 -0.56
C ARG A 170 5.90 21.02 0.86
N ILE A 171 4.86 20.76 1.68
CA ILE A 171 4.91 20.95 3.14
C ILE A 171 4.76 19.59 3.82
N ALA A 172 5.82 19.16 4.53
CA ALA A 172 5.86 17.87 5.19
C ALA A 172 5.30 17.95 6.62
N PHE A 173 4.48 16.96 6.99
CA PHE A 173 3.86 16.82 8.30
C PHE A 173 4.27 15.50 9.00
N LYS A 174 4.15 15.45 10.33
CA LYS A 174 4.36 14.22 11.11
C LYS A 174 3.14 13.29 11.02
N GLY A 175 2.86 12.77 9.81
CA GLY A 175 1.78 11.82 9.56
C GLY A 175 0.62 12.38 8.73
N ALA A 176 -0.18 11.47 8.16
CA ALA A 176 -1.26 11.81 7.23
C ALA A 176 -2.40 12.59 7.90
N GLY A 177 -2.73 12.30 9.17
CA GLY A 177 -3.78 13.00 9.90
C GLY A 177 -3.48 14.48 10.11
N ALA A 178 -2.23 14.82 10.46
CA ALA A 178 -1.79 16.22 10.59
C ALA A 178 -1.85 16.95 9.23
N ALA A 179 -1.46 16.28 8.14
CA ALA A 179 -1.55 16.80 6.78
C ALA A 179 -3.01 17.09 6.38
N VAL A 180 -3.94 16.15 6.63
CA VAL A 180 -5.38 16.35 6.40
C VAL A 180 -5.91 17.55 7.17
N ASN A 181 -5.57 17.68 8.46
CA ASN A 181 -6.01 18.79 9.30
C ASN A 181 -5.50 20.15 8.78
N ALA A 182 -4.27 20.23 8.29
CA ALA A 182 -3.70 21.45 7.73
C ALA A 182 -4.44 21.89 6.44
N VAL A 183 -4.81 20.94 5.57
CA VAL A 183 -5.62 21.25 4.38
C VAL A 183 -7.05 21.65 4.77
N MET A 184 -7.68 20.94 5.71
CA MET A 184 -9.01 21.32 6.21
C MET A 184 -9.05 22.70 6.86
N GLY A 185 -7.95 23.11 7.50
CA GLY A 185 -7.80 24.43 8.11
C GLY A 185 -7.45 25.55 7.13
N GLY A 186 -7.30 25.26 5.82
CA GLY A 186 -6.94 26.23 4.81
C GLY A 186 -5.49 26.73 4.88
N GLN A 187 -4.64 26.09 5.66
CA GLN A 187 -3.20 26.41 5.76
C GLN A 187 -2.45 25.90 4.52
N ILE A 188 -2.94 24.83 3.91
CA ILE A 188 -2.40 24.16 2.74
C ILE A 188 -3.49 24.00 1.70
N ASP A 189 -3.14 24.18 0.41
CA ASP A 189 -4.08 24.22 -0.69
C ASP A 189 -4.65 22.85 -1.07
N LEU A 190 -3.79 21.81 -1.12
CA LEU A 190 -4.17 20.49 -1.61
C LEU A 190 -3.37 19.35 -0.98
N MET A 191 -3.86 18.13 -1.18
CA MET A 191 -3.16 16.89 -0.82
C MET A 191 -3.68 15.70 -1.63
N PHE A 192 -2.98 14.56 -1.51
CA PHE A 192 -3.37 13.26 -2.09
C PHE A 192 -3.64 12.23 -0.98
N PRO A 193 -4.70 12.39 -0.18
CA PRO A 193 -5.03 11.46 0.90
C PRO A 193 -5.60 10.15 0.36
N THR A 194 -5.54 9.07 1.14
CA THR A 194 -6.32 7.86 0.83
C THR A 194 -7.82 8.14 0.95
N ALA A 195 -8.62 7.55 0.06
CA ALA A 195 -10.07 7.74 0.04
C ALA A 195 -10.71 7.47 1.41
N GLY A 196 -10.33 6.35 2.07
CA GLY A 196 -10.86 6.00 3.38
C GLY A 196 -10.63 7.04 4.47
N SER A 197 -9.53 7.80 4.39
CA SER A 197 -9.21 8.82 5.42
C SER A 197 -10.00 10.11 5.29
N VAL A 198 -10.60 10.40 4.12
CA VAL A 198 -11.22 11.72 3.87
C VAL A 198 -12.64 11.69 3.32
N THR A 199 -13.19 10.51 3.00
CA THR A 199 -14.55 10.41 2.41
C THR A 199 -15.62 11.12 3.26
N GLN A 200 -15.58 10.96 4.59
CA GLN A 200 -16.52 11.65 5.48
C GLN A 200 -16.28 13.16 5.51
N ILE A 201 -15.03 13.60 5.46
CA ILE A 201 -14.64 15.00 5.46
C ILE A 201 -15.14 15.70 4.17
N ILE A 202 -15.04 14.99 3.03
CA ILE A 202 -15.55 15.47 1.73
C ILE A 202 -17.08 15.56 1.76
N LYS A 203 -17.77 14.55 2.31
CA LYS A 203 -19.24 14.60 2.47
C LYS A 203 -19.71 15.76 3.32
N GLN A 204 -18.91 16.19 4.30
CA GLN A 204 -19.17 17.37 5.14
C GLN A 204 -18.80 18.70 4.45
N GLY A 205 -18.27 18.68 3.21
CA GLY A 205 -17.86 19.87 2.47
C GLY A 205 -16.59 20.55 2.99
N ARG A 206 -15.85 19.92 3.92
CA ARG A 206 -14.62 20.48 4.50
C ARG A 206 -13.39 20.28 3.61
N LEU A 207 -13.46 19.35 2.66
CA LEU A 207 -12.53 19.17 1.56
C LEU A 207 -13.33 19.00 0.25
N ARG A 208 -12.72 19.34 -0.86
CA ARG A 208 -13.27 19.07 -2.21
C ARG A 208 -12.37 18.07 -2.92
N ALA A 209 -12.91 16.91 -3.29
CA ALA A 209 -12.23 15.98 -4.17
C ALA A 209 -12.42 16.40 -5.64
N LEU A 210 -11.35 16.34 -6.43
CA LEU A 210 -11.35 16.66 -7.85
C LEU A 210 -11.29 15.43 -8.74
N ALA A 211 -10.56 14.39 -8.30
CA ALA A 211 -10.40 13.12 -9.02
C ALA A 211 -9.95 12.01 -8.08
N VAL A 212 -10.21 10.76 -8.49
CA VAL A 212 -9.62 9.57 -7.89
C VAL A 212 -8.35 9.17 -8.68
N THR A 213 -7.37 8.65 -7.97
CA THR A 213 -6.03 8.37 -8.54
C THR A 213 -5.86 6.94 -9.06
N SER A 214 -6.91 6.11 -8.98
CA SER A 214 -6.96 4.78 -9.62
C SER A 214 -7.13 4.88 -11.13
N LEU A 215 -6.73 3.83 -11.86
CA LEU A 215 -6.95 3.74 -13.31
C LEU A 215 -8.44 3.69 -13.65
N GLU A 216 -9.21 2.96 -12.85
CA GLU A 216 -10.66 2.81 -13.01
C GLU A 216 -11.40 3.63 -11.93
N PRO A 217 -12.67 4.01 -12.18
CA PRO A 217 -13.52 4.62 -11.18
C PRO A 217 -13.62 3.75 -9.92
N SER A 218 -13.60 4.35 -8.74
CA SER A 218 -13.69 3.64 -7.48
C SER A 218 -15.10 3.67 -6.90
N ALA A 219 -15.59 2.53 -6.48
CA ALA A 219 -16.88 2.41 -5.78
C ALA A 219 -16.87 3.08 -4.40
N ILE A 220 -15.70 3.35 -3.82
CA ILE A 220 -15.55 4.09 -2.54
C ILE A 220 -15.99 5.55 -2.70
N VAL A 221 -15.80 6.13 -3.89
CA VAL A 221 -16.11 7.54 -4.22
C VAL A 221 -16.90 7.62 -5.53
N PRO A 222 -18.13 7.12 -5.55
CA PRO A 222 -18.92 7.03 -6.78
C PRO A 222 -19.12 8.42 -7.39
N GLY A 223 -19.03 8.50 -8.73
CA GLY A 223 -19.21 9.73 -9.49
C GLY A 223 -17.98 10.66 -9.57
N LEU A 224 -16.90 10.34 -8.86
CA LEU A 224 -15.64 11.07 -9.00
C LEU A 224 -14.88 10.55 -10.23
N PRO A 225 -14.42 11.42 -11.16
CA PRO A 225 -13.67 10.98 -12.33
C PRO A 225 -12.29 10.45 -11.90
N THR A 226 -11.69 9.56 -12.72
CA THR A 226 -10.27 9.23 -12.58
C THR A 226 -9.40 10.41 -13.02
N MET A 227 -8.13 10.42 -12.59
CA MET A 227 -7.16 11.43 -13.06
C MET A 227 -7.02 11.39 -14.58
N ALA A 228 -7.08 10.22 -15.20
CA ALA A 228 -7.02 10.06 -16.66
C ALA A 228 -8.23 10.71 -17.35
N GLN A 229 -9.45 10.46 -16.86
CA GLN A 229 -10.67 11.09 -17.33
C GLN A 229 -10.69 12.62 -17.09
N ALA A 230 -9.99 13.05 -16.04
CA ALA A 230 -9.84 14.46 -15.68
C ALA A 230 -8.69 15.18 -16.39
N GLY A 231 -8.09 14.58 -17.42
CA GLY A 231 -7.10 15.21 -18.29
C GLY A 231 -5.64 14.95 -17.94
N VAL A 232 -5.34 13.95 -17.10
CA VAL A 232 -3.98 13.47 -16.82
C VAL A 232 -3.87 11.98 -17.19
N PRO A 233 -3.79 11.66 -18.50
CA PRO A 233 -3.78 10.27 -18.97
C PRO A 233 -2.57 9.50 -18.46
N GLY A 234 -2.78 8.23 -18.08
CA GLY A 234 -1.71 7.38 -17.53
C GLY A 234 -1.34 7.65 -16.07
N TYR A 235 -2.00 8.61 -15.42
CA TYR A 235 -1.79 8.82 -13.97
C TYR A 235 -2.40 7.68 -13.17
N GLU A 236 -1.57 7.08 -12.32
CA GLU A 236 -2.01 6.09 -11.35
C GLU A 236 -1.19 6.19 -10.05
N SER A 237 -1.87 6.33 -8.93
CA SER A 237 -1.26 6.29 -7.60
C SER A 237 -2.23 5.69 -6.60
N GLN A 238 -1.88 4.54 -6.03
CA GLN A 238 -2.73 3.81 -5.08
C GLN A 238 -1.89 3.32 -3.91
N SER A 239 -2.51 3.23 -2.74
CA SER A 239 -1.90 2.61 -1.58
C SER A 239 -2.23 1.13 -1.57
N ARG A 240 -1.35 0.31 -2.12
CA ARG A 240 -1.50 -1.15 -2.12
C ARG A 240 -0.91 -1.73 -0.85
N THR A 241 -1.57 -2.75 -0.32
CA THR A 241 -1.08 -3.55 0.80
C THR A 241 -0.93 -4.99 0.35
N ALA A 242 0.19 -5.60 0.72
CA ALA A 242 0.48 -6.98 0.38
C ALA A 242 0.92 -7.77 1.61
N LEU A 243 0.66 -9.07 1.58
CA LEU A 243 1.16 -10.02 2.55
C LEU A 243 2.41 -10.69 2.00
N PHE A 244 3.43 -10.78 2.84
CA PHE A 244 4.73 -11.35 2.53
C PHE A 244 5.15 -12.37 3.60
N ALA A 245 6.01 -13.29 3.18
CA ALA A 245 6.81 -14.12 4.09
C ALA A 245 8.31 -13.89 3.81
N PRO A 246 9.23 -14.31 4.71
CA PRO A 246 10.66 -14.36 4.41
C PRO A 246 10.95 -15.17 3.14
N ALA A 247 11.91 -14.73 2.32
CA ALA A 247 12.14 -15.26 0.96
C ALA A 247 12.37 -16.79 0.86
N LYS A 248 12.88 -17.41 1.92
CA LYS A 248 13.17 -18.87 1.96
C LYS A 248 12.02 -19.72 2.51
N THR A 249 10.84 -19.14 2.70
CA THR A 249 9.65 -19.87 3.19
C THR A 249 9.25 -20.95 2.17
N PRO A 250 9.01 -22.20 2.61
CA PRO A 250 8.69 -23.30 1.71
C PRO A 250 7.47 -23.02 0.84
N PRO A 251 7.50 -23.36 -0.47
CA PRO A 251 6.38 -23.09 -1.39
C PRO A 251 5.04 -23.66 -0.93
N ALA A 252 5.03 -24.84 -0.29
CA ALA A 252 3.80 -25.44 0.22
C ALA A 252 3.18 -24.64 1.37
N VAL A 253 4.00 -23.99 2.21
CA VAL A 253 3.55 -23.09 3.28
C VAL A 253 2.98 -21.82 2.66
N ILE A 254 3.65 -21.23 1.66
CA ILE A 254 3.14 -20.06 0.91
C ILE A 254 1.78 -20.37 0.29
N ALA A 255 1.65 -21.51 -0.40
CA ALA A 255 0.38 -21.93 -1.02
C ALA A 255 -0.73 -22.09 0.02
N ARG A 256 -0.44 -22.66 1.19
CA ARG A 256 -1.42 -22.80 2.28
C ARG A 256 -1.87 -21.45 2.82
N ILE A 257 -0.94 -20.54 3.10
CA ILE A 257 -1.27 -19.19 3.60
C ILE A 257 -2.07 -18.43 2.54
N HIS A 258 -1.65 -18.45 1.26
CA HIS A 258 -2.34 -17.81 0.16
C HIS A 258 -3.79 -18.29 0.05
N ALA A 259 -4.04 -19.61 0.10
CA ALA A 259 -5.39 -20.17 0.02
C ALA A 259 -6.29 -19.64 1.15
N GLU A 260 -5.80 -19.58 2.38
CA GLU A 260 -6.58 -19.12 3.53
C GLU A 260 -6.80 -17.59 3.51
N VAL A 261 -5.79 -16.81 3.09
CA VAL A 261 -5.91 -15.36 2.90
C VAL A 261 -6.96 -15.05 1.83
N THR A 262 -6.88 -15.73 0.68
CA THR A 262 -7.84 -15.54 -0.42
C THR A 262 -9.25 -15.92 0.01
N ARG A 263 -9.40 -17.02 0.73
CA ARG A 263 -10.70 -17.44 1.31
C ARG A 263 -11.25 -16.36 2.25
N ALA A 264 -10.41 -15.83 3.15
CA ALA A 264 -10.79 -14.79 4.10
C ALA A 264 -11.23 -13.50 3.40
N LEU A 265 -10.43 -13.02 2.45
CA LEU A 265 -10.71 -11.79 1.71
C LEU A 265 -11.94 -11.86 0.81
N ASN A 266 -12.37 -13.07 0.41
CA ASN A 266 -13.57 -13.30 -0.40
C ASN A 266 -14.86 -13.50 0.42
N GLN A 267 -14.78 -13.53 1.75
CA GLN A 267 -15.98 -13.54 2.60
C GLN A 267 -16.73 -12.20 2.49
N ALA A 268 -18.04 -12.25 2.31
CA ALA A 268 -18.89 -11.06 2.13
C ALA A 268 -18.71 -10.06 3.30
N GLU A 269 -18.79 -10.54 4.54
CA GLU A 269 -18.59 -9.71 5.73
C GLU A 269 -17.21 -9.03 5.77
N VAL A 270 -16.15 -9.74 5.39
CA VAL A 270 -14.79 -9.19 5.32
C VAL A 270 -14.70 -8.10 4.26
N ARG A 271 -15.26 -8.34 3.08
CA ARG A 271 -15.30 -7.35 1.99
C ARG A 271 -16.07 -6.09 2.39
N GLU A 272 -17.23 -6.25 3.02
CA GLU A 272 -18.05 -5.13 3.49
C GLU A 272 -17.32 -4.30 4.55
N ARG A 273 -16.68 -4.94 5.53
CA ARG A 273 -15.89 -4.25 6.57
C ARG A 273 -14.70 -3.49 5.98
N LEU A 274 -13.98 -4.10 5.03
CA LEU A 274 -12.86 -3.46 4.36
C LEU A 274 -13.35 -2.28 3.49
N PHE A 275 -14.44 -2.48 2.74
CA PHE A 275 -15.03 -1.43 1.91
C PHE A 275 -15.51 -0.24 2.75
N ALA A 276 -16.16 -0.47 3.89
CA ALA A 276 -16.57 0.59 4.82
C ALA A 276 -15.39 1.40 5.37
N ALA A 277 -14.20 0.78 5.42
CA ALA A 277 -12.94 1.44 5.78
C ALA A 277 -12.22 2.12 4.61
N GLY A 278 -12.82 2.15 3.42
CA GLY A 278 -12.22 2.72 2.21
C GLY A 278 -11.13 1.86 1.58
N LEU A 279 -11.24 0.55 1.72
CA LEU A 279 -10.34 -0.44 1.16
C LEU A 279 -11.07 -1.35 0.16
N GLU A 280 -10.47 -1.53 -1.00
CA GLU A 280 -10.94 -2.46 -2.04
C GLU A 280 -10.12 -3.74 -1.96
N VAL A 281 -10.80 -4.89 -1.94
CA VAL A 281 -10.13 -6.19 -1.91
C VAL A 281 -9.57 -6.52 -3.29
N ILE A 282 -8.29 -6.89 -3.35
CA ILE A 282 -7.61 -7.39 -4.56
C ILE A 282 -7.57 -8.91 -4.56
N ALA A 283 -7.05 -9.52 -3.49
CA ALA A 283 -6.87 -10.97 -3.34
C ALA A 283 -6.13 -11.61 -4.52
N SER A 284 -4.98 -11.05 -4.91
CA SER A 284 -4.19 -11.51 -6.07
C SER A 284 -3.51 -12.85 -5.83
N THR A 285 -3.09 -13.50 -6.90
CA THR A 285 -2.11 -14.58 -6.85
C THR A 285 -0.71 -14.05 -6.46
N PRO A 286 0.21 -14.93 -5.99
CA PRO A 286 1.59 -14.54 -5.73
C PRO A 286 2.30 -13.97 -6.99
N GLN A 287 2.04 -14.55 -8.16
CA GLN A 287 2.63 -14.14 -9.43
C GLN A 287 2.16 -12.73 -9.83
N GLU A 288 0.87 -12.45 -9.73
CA GLU A 288 0.31 -11.11 -9.97
C GLU A 288 0.88 -10.09 -8.98
N ALA A 289 1.03 -10.46 -7.69
CA ALA A 289 1.64 -9.59 -6.70
C ALA A 289 3.07 -9.19 -7.08
N VAL A 290 3.90 -10.17 -7.49
CA VAL A 290 5.27 -9.91 -7.97
C VAL A 290 5.27 -8.99 -9.20
N ALA A 291 4.40 -9.25 -10.18
CA ALA A 291 4.32 -8.46 -11.41
C ALA A 291 3.95 -7.00 -11.12
N VAL A 292 2.94 -6.77 -10.27
CA VAL A 292 2.50 -5.43 -9.87
C VAL A 292 3.59 -4.69 -9.09
N ILE A 293 4.24 -5.35 -8.11
CA ILE A 293 5.32 -4.75 -7.33
C ILE A 293 6.48 -4.33 -8.25
N LYS A 294 6.93 -5.20 -9.16
CA LYS A 294 7.99 -4.88 -10.12
C LYS A 294 7.62 -3.71 -11.05
N SER A 295 6.41 -3.70 -11.58
CA SER A 295 5.90 -2.62 -12.43
C SER A 295 5.85 -1.29 -11.68
N GLU A 296 5.38 -1.30 -10.43
CA GLU A 296 5.32 -0.11 -9.59
C GLU A 296 6.72 0.40 -9.23
N MET A 297 7.66 -0.50 -8.89
CA MET A 297 9.06 -0.14 -8.65
C MET A 297 9.71 0.52 -9.88
N ALA A 298 9.50 -0.04 -11.08
CA ALA A 298 10.05 0.52 -12.32
C ALA A 298 9.49 1.92 -12.61
N ARG A 299 8.17 2.10 -12.49
CA ARG A 299 7.50 3.38 -12.71
C ARG A 299 7.92 4.43 -11.69
N MET A 300 7.95 4.06 -10.40
CA MET A 300 8.34 4.99 -9.34
C MET A 300 9.85 5.29 -9.36
N GLY A 301 10.69 4.31 -9.71
CA GLY A 301 12.12 4.53 -9.89
C GLY A 301 12.39 5.61 -10.94
N LYS A 302 11.73 5.49 -12.11
CA LYS A 302 11.84 6.51 -13.16
C LYS A 302 11.38 7.89 -12.66
N LEU A 303 10.24 7.97 -11.96
CA LEU A 303 9.75 9.23 -11.40
C LEU A 303 10.75 9.85 -10.41
N ILE A 304 11.30 9.03 -9.51
CA ILE A 304 12.26 9.47 -8.48
C ILE A 304 13.52 10.03 -9.13
N ASP A 305 14.01 9.38 -10.20
CA ASP A 305 15.18 9.84 -10.96
C ASP A 305 14.89 11.13 -11.71
N ASP A 306 13.79 11.18 -12.47
CA ASP A 306 13.40 12.35 -13.27
C ASP A 306 13.14 13.60 -12.39
N ALA A 307 12.65 13.41 -11.18
CA ALA A 307 12.35 14.48 -10.23
C ALA A 307 13.49 14.81 -9.26
N GLY A 308 14.61 14.09 -9.34
CA GLY A 308 15.78 14.32 -8.45
C GLY A 308 15.48 14.07 -6.97
N LEU A 309 14.64 13.07 -6.66
CA LEU A 309 14.15 12.80 -5.30
C LEU A 309 14.99 11.77 -4.53
N ARG A 310 16.10 11.27 -5.07
CA ARG A 310 17.00 10.35 -4.34
C ARG A 310 17.68 11.06 -3.17
N GLU A 311 17.74 10.37 -2.00
CA GLU A 311 18.41 10.83 -0.77
C GLU A 311 19.79 10.14 -0.62
#